data_28014006f93d39a37dbf17dec00c3669
#
_entry.id   28014006f93d39a37dbf17dec00c3669
#
_cell.length_a   1.000
_cell.length_b   1.000
_cell.length_c   1.000
_cell.angle_alpha   90.00
_cell.angle_beta   90.00
_cell.angle_gamma   90.00
#
_symmetry.space_group_name_H-M   'P 1'
#
loop_
_entity.id
_entity.type
_entity.pdbx_description
1 polymer ?
#
loop_
_entity_poly.entity_id
_entity_poly.type
_entity_poly.pdbx_seq_one_letter_code
_entity_poly.pdbx_strand_id
1 'polypeptide(L)'
;MIAFASIAESDDFKLGDMLNIRLNTSTNVASVSVPDICWSLIGVNGDWNKDVDMIEALDGVWMSPVTEMEGNFKLRYAAGWDINRGGAMTELGRLFAGVAGGDNIALPKKAKYQVVYYEELDKIAITEVRATDGWSLIGGTVMNNTDWTADFYMTQAADGKWFVDNLFVDGSCKLRFACDWDAGNRGGKFGDLDVAFEAVPGGDNINLYKNFYNIVYDPAAETITVSAGESYIDGGREYPTEIQLTGDFSGYNWVIADAPAYAMDKYSGIATGYVSMCGMQYGFKVTHAENQWVPGGNATTDGNDTTFELYTGDNMMLADGGYYFTVNLAEQKATFHKFDTVGIIGSATEGGWASDTLLTLDPATGLFSTTTTFADGVFKVRFDGGWDNNLGGSLDNMVHNGSDITVEAGTYEVVLDMTKQPITVTLNKK
;
A
#
# COMPACT_ATOMS: atom_id res chain seq x y z
N MET A 1 41.89 -29.81 29.21
CA MET A 1 41.30 -30.03 27.86
C MET A 1 39.81 -30.22 28.06
N ILE A 2 39.00 -29.25 27.63
CA ILE A 2 37.53 -29.38 27.71
C ILE A 2 37.13 -30.07 26.44
N ALA A 3 36.57 -31.28 26.54
CA ALA A 3 36.02 -32.00 25.38
C ALA A 3 34.57 -31.54 25.18
N PHE A 4 34.29 -30.94 24.03
CA PHE A 4 32.94 -30.68 23.62
C PHE A 4 32.33 -31.91 22.96
N ALA A 5 31.15 -32.33 23.35
CA ALA A 5 30.38 -33.28 22.59
C ALA A 5 30.07 -32.70 21.21
N SER A 6 30.10 -33.52 20.17
CA SER A 6 29.68 -33.09 18.83
C SER A 6 28.24 -32.57 18.89
N ILE A 7 28.04 -31.36 18.40
CA ILE A 7 26.70 -30.83 18.20
C ILE A 7 26.14 -31.49 16.93
N ALA A 8 25.04 -32.21 17.06
CA ALA A 8 24.34 -32.75 15.89
C ALA A 8 23.73 -31.59 15.12
N GLU A 9 23.70 -31.67 13.79
CA GLU A 9 22.93 -30.77 12.98
C GLU A 9 21.48 -30.69 13.49
N SER A 10 21.00 -29.49 13.76
CA SER A 10 19.62 -29.24 14.11
C SER A 10 19.03 -28.27 13.05
N ASP A 11 17.73 -28.08 13.06
CA ASP A 11 17.10 -27.10 12.19
C ASP A 11 17.60 -25.65 12.42
N ASP A 12 18.26 -25.43 13.60
CA ASP A 12 18.79 -24.13 14.00
C ASP A 12 20.24 -23.88 13.52
N PHE A 13 20.97 -24.93 13.07
CA PHE A 13 22.38 -24.83 12.66
C PHE A 13 22.62 -25.58 11.36
N LYS A 14 23.18 -24.94 10.35
CA LYS A 14 23.55 -25.55 9.07
C LYS A 14 25.06 -25.54 8.88
N LEU A 15 25.56 -26.47 8.07
CA LEU A 15 26.97 -26.52 7.72
C LEU A 15 27.37 -25.25 6.97
N GLY A 16 28.32 -24.48 7.51
CA GLY A 16 28.77 -23.22 6.97
C GLY A 16 28.32 -22.01 7.76
N ASP A 17 27.41 -22.17 8.73
CA ASP A 17 27.01 -21.07 9.61
C ASP A 17 28.17 -20.62 10.50
N MET A 18 28.31 -19.30 10.69
CA MET A 18 29.17 -18.77 11.75
C MET A 18 28.47 -18.95 13.10
N LEU A 19 29.20 -19.36 14.11
CA LEU A 19 28.65 -19.67 15.44
C LEU A 19 29.33 -18.82 16.51
N ASN A 20 28.51 -18.20 17.37
CA ASN A 20 28.97 -17.59 18.61
C ASN A 20 29.07 -18.68 19.69
N ILE A 21 30.28 -18.90 20.21
CA ILE A 21 30.51 -19.82 21.33
C ILE A 21 30.85 -18.99 22.56
N ARG A 22 29.96 -18.98 23.55
CA ARG A 22 30.20 -18.32 24.84
C ARG A 22 30.47 -19.41 25.90
N LEU A 23 31.61 -19.29 26.56
CA LEU A 23 31.95 -20.17 27.67
C LEU A 23 31.80 -19.43 29.00
N ASN A 24 30.89 -19.88 29.84
CA ASN A 24 30.78 -19.42 31.21
C ASN A 24 31.70 -20.28 32.06
N THR A 25 32.88 -19.72 32.39
CA THR A 25 33.90 -20.45 33.17
C THR A 25 33.51 -20.67 34.62
N SER A 26 32.56 -19.93 35.15
CA SER A 26 32.05 -20.09 36.52
C SER A 26 31.09 -21.26 36.65
N THR A 27 30.33 -21.55 35.59
CA THR A 27 29.35 -22.65 35.57
C THR A 27 29.79 -23.82 34.72
N ASN A 28 30.91 -23.71 34.00
CA ASN A 28 31.39 -24.67 32.99
C ASN A 28 30.34 -24.98 31.89
N VAL A 29 29.47 -24.01 31.58
CA VAL A 29 28.45 -24.16 30.53
C VAL A 29 28.92 -23.38 29.30
N ALA A 30 28.94 -24.08 28.15
CA ALA A 30 29.08 -23.43 26.84
C ALA A 30 27.68 -23.24 26.22
N SER A 31 27.40 -22.04 25.78
CA SER A 31 26.24 -21.76 24.92
C SER A 31 26.73 -21.52 23.49
N VAL A 32 26.01 -22.07 22.54
CA VAL A 32 26.26 -21.88 21.11
C VAL A 32 25.01 -21.22 20.53
N SER A 33 25.18 -20.14 19.80
CA SER A 33 24.13 -19.46 19.06
C SER A 33 24.65 -19.08 17.68
N VAL A 34 23.78 -19.03 16.69
CA VAL A 34 24.08 -18.33 15.44
C VAL A 34 24.21 -16.85 15.83
N PRO A 35 25.31 -16.14 15.47
CA PRO A 35 25.33 -14.69 15.62
C PRO A 35 24.20 -14.11 14.81
N ASP A 36 23.47 -13.17 15.37
CA ASP A 36 22.59 -12.35 14.57
C ASP A 36 23.48 -11.62 13.55
N ILE A 37 23.39 -12.04 12.28
CA ILE A 37 24.13 -11.43 11.18
C ILE A 37 23.39 -10.14 10.86
N CYS A 38 23.63 -9.12 11.66
CA CYS A 38 23.00 -7.80 11.55
C CYS A 38 24.01 -6.69 11.66
N TRP A 39 23.62 -5.50 11.25
CA TRP A 39 24.30 -4.28 11.65
C TRP A 39 24.05 -4.00 13.13
N SER A 40 25.02 -3.43 13.80
CA SER A 40 24.93 -3.06 15.21
C SER A 40 25.66 -1.72 15.47
N LEU A 41 25.27 -1.03 16.54
CA LEU A 41 25.97 0.12 17.06
C LEU A 41 26.99 -0.36 18.07
N ILE A 42 28.26 0.09 17.95
CA ILE A 42 29.36 -0.24 18.88
C ILE A 42 30.01 1.01 19.40
N GLY A 43 30.46 1.03 20.66
CA GLY A 43 30.98 2.21 21.33
C GLY A 43 29.91 3.05 22.06
N VAL A 44 28.69 2.57 22.11
CA VAL A 44 27.58 3.25 22.78
C VAL A 44 27.94 3.50 24.26
N ASN A 45 27.86 4.76 24.67
CA ASN A 45 28.26 5.22 26.02
C ASN A 45 29.70 4.84 26.42
N GLY A 46 30.58 4.73 25.42
CA GLY A 46 31.99 4.39 25.62
C GLY A 46 32.28 2.89 25.74
N ASP A 47 31.25 2.02 25.63
CA ASP A 47 31.44 0.60 25.67
C ASP A 47 31.70 0.01 24.26
N TRP A 48 32.95 -0.29 23.96
CA TRP A 48 33.42 -0.86 22.70
C TRP A 48 33.41 -2.39 22.71
N ASN A 49 32.82 -3.02 23.72
CA ASN A 49 32.74 -4.49 23.86
C ASN A 49 31.31 -5.02 23.74
N LYS A 50 30.32 -4.13 23.69
CA LYS A 50 28.91 -4.51 23.64
C LYS A 50 28.21 -3.85 22.47
N ASP A 51 27.65 -4.68 21.62
CA ASP A 51 26.82 -4.23 20.51
C ASP A 51 25.39 -3.90 20.95
N VAL A 52 24.78 -2.96 20.23
CA VAL A 52 23.34 -2.72 20.21
C VAL A 52 22.86 -3.12 18.82
N ASP A 53 22.25 -4.29 18.72
CA ASP A 53 21.82 -4.85 17.44
C ASP A 53 20.73 -4.00 16.80
N MET A 54 20.82 -3.87 15.48
CA MET A 54 19.80 -3.22 14.64
C MET A 54 18.89 -4.27 14.04
N ILE A 55 17.67 -3.90 13.74
CA ILE A 55 16.74 -4.74 12.98
C ILE A 55 16.73 -4.29 11.52
N GLU A 56 16.59 -5.23 10.61
CA GLU A 56 16.33 -4.93 9.22
C GLU A 56 14.85 -4.55 9.10
N ALA A 57 14.60 -3.25 9.01
CA ALA A 57 13.24 -2.70 8.94
C ALA A 57 12.61 -2.90 7.57
N LEU A 58 13.43 -2.83 6.52
CA LEU A 58 13.15 -3.09 5.12
C LEU A 58 14.40 -3.67 4.49
N ASP A 59 14.32 -4.27 3.33
CA ASP A 59 15.48 -4.81 2.60
C ASP A 59 16.57 -3.74 2.46
N GLY A 60 17.74 -4.00 3.04
CA GLY A 60 18.86 -3.07 3.08
C GLY A 60 18.67 -1.80 3.93
N VAL A 61 17.61 -1.71 4.75
CA VAL A 61 17.38 -0.59 5.67
C VAL A 61 17.38 -1.06 7.12
N TRP A 62 18.39 -0.69 7.85
CA TRP A 62 18.63 -1.12 9.22
C TRP A 62 18.28 -0.03 10.24
N MET A 63 17.58 -0.37 11.29
CA MET A 63 17.12 0.57 12.31
C MET A 63 17.49 0.09 13.71
N SER A 64 18.12 0.98 14.51
CA SER A 64 18.41 0.66 15.90
C SER A 64 17.16 0.77 16.77
N PRO A 65 17.12 0.08 17.92
CA PRO A 65 16.18 0.42 18.97
C PRO A 65 16.48 1.86 19.46
N VAL A 66 15.44 2.52 20.00
CA VAL A 66 15.62 3.80 20.69
C VAL A 66 16.56 3.60 21.88
N THR A 67 17.74 4.21 21.82
CA THR A 67 18.83 3.98 22.79
C THR A 67 19.31 5.30 23.38
N GLU A 68 19.50 5.36 24.70
CA GLU A 68 20.19 6.48 25.35
C GLU A 68 21.68 6.39 25.04
N MET A 69 22.23 7.40 24.37
CA MET A 69 23.59 7.40 23.88
C MET A 69 24.28 8.74 24.16
N GLU A 70 25.60 8.66 24.39
CA GLU A 70 26.50 9.82 24.45
C GLU A 70 27.86 9.46 23.86
N GLY A 71 28.65 10.49 23.50
CA GLY A 71 30.01 10.33 22.98
C GLY A 71 30.06 9.84 21.54
N ASN A 72 30.91 8.88 21.30
CA ASN A 72 31.23 8.40 19.96
C ASN A 72 30.83 6.92 19.78
N PHE A 73 30.37 6.57 18.58
CA PHE A 73 30.04 5.20 18.23
C PHE A 73 30.37 4.92 16.74
N LYS A 74 30.26 3.68 16.33
CA LYS A 74 30.33 3.23 14.93
C LYS A 74 29.23 2.20 14.66
N LEU A 75 29.00 1.92 13.39
CA LEU A 75 28.25 0.76 12.96
C LEU A 75 29.21 -0.36 12.58
N ARG A 76 28.87 -1.61 12.90
CA ARG A 76 29.59 -2.77 12.40
C ARG A 76 28.65 -3.91 12.09
N TYR A 77 29.04 -4.76 11.13
CA TYR A 77 28.26 -5.90 10.68
C TYR A 77 28.74 -7.19 11.34
N ALA A 78 27.79 -8.07 11.72
CA ALA A 78 28.06 -9.36 12.31
C ALA A 78 29.04 -9.34 13.51
N ALA A 79 28.97 -8.28 14.33
CA ALA A 79 29.86 -8.03 15.47
C ALA A 79 31.37 -8.03 15.12
N GLY A 80 31.71 -7.97 13.84
CA GLY A 80 33.10 -7.94 13.34
C GLY A 80 33.59 -6.53 13.01
N TRP A 81 34.91 -6.38 12.84
CA TRP A 81 35.52 -5.11 12.43
C TRP A 81 35.84 -5.05 10.93
N ASP A 82 35.73 -6.17 10.21
CA ASP A 82 36.01 -6.24 8.78
C ASP A 82 35.06 -5.37 7.97
N ILE A 83 33.79 -5.34 8.39
CA ILE A 83 32.75 -4.49 7.79
C ILE A 83 32.23 -3.53 8.86
N ASN A 84 32.60 -2.28 8.75
CA ASN A 84 32.16 -1.23 9.66
C ASN A 84 31.96 0.10 8.94
N ARG A 85 31.15 0.97 9.55
CA ARG A 85 30.87 2.32 9.07
C ARG A 85 31.08 3.32 10.19
N GLY A 86 31.72 4.41 9.83
CA GLY A 86 31.78 5.62 10.61
C GLY A 86 31.41 6.80 9.72
N GLY A 87 31.70 8.02 10.14
CA GLY A 87 31.43 9.19 9.31
C GLY A 87 31.29 10.47 10.11
N ALA A 88 31.28 11.59 9.41
CA ALA A 88 31.08 12.92 10.00
C ALA A 88 29.58 13.30 9.86
N MET A 89 28.84 13.18 10.96
CA MET A 89 27.48 13.71 11.04
C MET A 89 27.51 15.25 10.92
N THR A 90 26.75 15.80 9.99
CA THR A 90 26.66 17.25 9.79
C THR A 90 25.57 17.88 10.63
N GLU A 91 24.40 17.20 10.72
CA GLU A 91 23.23 17.66 11.46
C GLU A 91 22.38 16.42 11.85
N LEU A 92 21.78 16.46 13.02
CA LEU A 92 20.80 15.43 13.42
C LEU A 92 19.63 15.38 12.43
N GLY A 93 19.13 14.19 12.16
CA GLY A 93 18.01 13.93 11.25
C GLY A 93 18.37 13.97 9.76
N ARG A 94 19.51 14.56 9.37
CA ARG A 94 19.98 14.56 7.98
C ARG A 94 20.78 13.32 7.64
N LEU A 95 20.65 12.89 6.38
CA LEU A 95 21.48 11.83 5.84
C LEU A 95 22.93 12.28 5.69
N PHE A 96 23.88 11.47 6.16
CA PHE A 96 25.31 11.67 5.93
C PHE A 96 25.96 10.35 5.49
N ALA A 97 27.13 10.44 4.85
CA ALA A 97 27.81 9.27 4.31
C ALA A 97 28.27 8.31 5.41
N GLY A 98 27.95 7.05 5.27
CA GLY A 98 28.54 5.93 5.99
C GLY A 98 29.85 5.53 5.32
N VAL A 99 31.00 5.87 5.94
CA VAL A 99 32.33 5.65 5.38
C VAL A 99 32.89 4.32 5.90
N ALA A 100 33.24 3.41 4.99
CA ALA A 100 33.88 2.15 5.35
C ALA A 100 35.21 2.41 6.09
N GLY A 101 35.36 1.89 7.33
CA GLY A 101 36.51 2.16 8.18
C GLY A 101 36.63 3.61 8.64
N GLY A 102 35.65 4.47 8.35
CA GLY A 102 35.68 5.91 8.65
C GLY A 102 35.79 6.25 10.15
N ASP A 103 35.91 7.54 10.46
CA ASP A 103 36.02 8.02 11.83
C ASP A 103 34.76 7.73 12.66
N ASN A 104 34.94 7.72 13.98
CA ASN A 104 33.81 7.53 14.88
C ASN A 104 32.75 8.63 14.71
N ILE A 105 31.49 8.26 14.73
CA ILE A 105 30.37 9.20 14.67
C ILE A 105 30.22 9.84 16.04
N ALA A 106 30.29 11.18 16.10
CA ALA A 106 30.21 11.95 17.34
C ALA A 106 28.79 12.47 17.58
N LEU A 107 28.23 12.17 18.75
CA LEU A 107 26.92 12.71 19.16
C LEU A 107 27.09 14.06 19.85
N PRO A 108 26.17 15.04 19.62
CA PRO A 108 26.32 16.40 20.16
C PRO A 108 26.09 16.49 21.68
N LYS A 109 25.32 15.55 22.23
CA LYS A 109 24.95 15.52 23.67
C LYS A 109 24.46 14.14 24.07
N LYS A 110 24.29 13.91 25.36
CA LYS A 110 23.57 12.75 25.88
C LYS A 110 22.08 12.91 25.64
N ALA A 111 21.45 11.97 24.91
CA ALA A 111 20.02 11.93 24.68
C ALA A 111 19.59 10.51 24.24
N LYS A 112 18.28 10.31 24.02
CA LYS A 112 17.79 9.12 23.33
C LYS A 112 17.86 9.35 21.82
N TYR A 113 18.42 8.39 21.11
CA TYR A 113 18.58 8.44 19.66
C TYR A 113 18.02 7.19 19.01
N GLN A 114 17.60 7.33 17.76
CA GLN A 114 17.34 6.26 16.82
C GLN A 114 18.26 6.45 15.62
N VAL A 115 18.93 5.39 15.21
CA VAL A 115 19.87 5.38 14.09
C VAL A 115 19.27 4.53 12.98
N VAL A 116 19.25 5.05 11.76
CA VAL A 116 18.86 4.32 10.55
C VAL A 116 20.05 4.29 9.60
N TYR A 117 20.35 3.11 9.06
CA TYR A 117 21.38 2.91 8.06
C TYR A 117 20.76 2.38 6.78
N TYR A 118 20.96 3.09 5.69
CA TYR A 118 20.52 2.74 4.34
C TYR A 118 21.71 2.14 3.61
N GLU A 119 21.73 0.82 3.50
CA GLU A 119 22.89 0.05 3.02
C GLU A 119 23.21 0.35 1.56
N GLU A 120 22.19 0.38 0.70
CA GLU A 120 22.37 0.69 -0.73
C GLU A 120 22.91 2.11 -1.01
N LEU A 121 22.53 3.07 -0.18
CA LEU A 121 23.00 4.45 -0.28
C LEU A 121 24.35 4.66 0.42
N ASP A 122 24.75 3.71 1.27
CA ASP A 122 25.82 3.85 2.26
C ASP A 122 25.69 5.16 3.08
N LYS A 123 24.44 5.41 3.59
CA LYS A 123 24.10 6.60 4.37
C LYS A 123 23.45 6.29 5.69
N ILE A 124 23.69 7.18 6.66
CA ILE A 124 23.22 7.07 8.04
C ILE A 124 22.37 8.30 8.36
N ALA A 125 21.25 8.10 9.05
CA ALA A 125 20.47 9.15 9.71
C ALA A 125 20.46 8.90 11.21
N ILE A 126 20.57 9.95 12.02
CA ILE A 126 20.50 9.88 13.48
C ILE A 126 19.48 10.90 13.97
N THR A 127 18.40 10.42 14.55
CA THR A 127 17.32 11.26 15.05
C THR A 127 17.31 11.26 16.59
N GLU A 128 17.29 12.46 17.20
CA GLU A 128 17.02 12.59 18.63
C GLU A 128 15.55 12.30 18.91
N VAL A 129 15.29 11.39 19.84
CA VAL A 129 13.93 10.97 20.17
C VAL A 129 13.32 11.94 21.17
N ARG A 130 12.36 12.74 20.72
CA ARG A 130 11.62 13.72 21.52
C ARG A 130 10.17 13.28 21.71
N ALA A 131 9.98 12.16 22.41
CA ALA A 131 8.67 11.52 22.57
C ALA A 131 7.66 12.35 23.38
N THR A 132 8.09 13.38 24.12
CA THR A 132 7.19 14.18 24.98
C THR A 132 6.98 15.62 24.50
N ASP A 133 7.78 16.07 23.56
CA ASP A 133 7.77 17.48 23.10
C ASP A 133 8.14 17.62 21.61
N GLY A 134 8.08 16.54 20.86
CA GLY A 134 8.41 16.46 19.44
C GLY A 134 7.27 15.99 18.56
N TRP A 135 7.43 16.22 17.26
CA TRP A 135 6.56 15.66 16.24
C TRP A 135 7.12 14.33 15.75
N SER A 136 6.22 13.45 15.35
CA SER A 136 6.51 12.13 14.80
C SER A 136 5.52 11.82 13.67
N LEU A 137 5.84 10.83 12.83
CA LEU A 137 4.91 10.22 11.89
C LEU A 137 4.42 8.90 12.45
N ILE A 138 3.15 8.63 12.25
CA ILE A 138 2.50 7.36 12.56
C ILE A 138 1.55 7.01 11.43
N GLY A 139 1.41 5.72 11.08
CA GLY A 139 0.60 5.35 9.92
C GLY A 139 0.32 3.88 9.79
N GLY A 140 -0.34 3.53 8.70
CA GLY A 140 -0.60 2.15 8.31
C GLY A 140 0.72 1.39 8.08
N THR A 141 1.67 2.00 7.36
CA THR A 141 3.06 1.53 7.29
C THR A 141 4.00 2.72 7.22
N VAL A 142 4.81 2.91 8.25
CA VAL A 142 5.88 3.90 8.33
C VAL A 142 7.13 3.16 8.78
N MET A 143 8.14 3.06 7.91
CA MET A 143 9.26 2.13 8.07
C MET A 143 8.73 0.70 8.30
N ASN A 144 9.14 0.03 9.37
CA ASN A 144 8.62 -1.29 9.75
C ASN A 144 7.45 -1.24 10.75
N ASN A 145 6.99 -0.05 11.12
CA ASN A 145 5.84 0.10 12.00
C ASN A 145 4.55 0.05 11.18
N THR A 146 3.68 -0.89 11.51
CA THR A 146 2.39 -1.12 10.85
C THR A 146 1.23 -0.83 11.79
N ASP A 147 0.04 -0.64 11.19
CA ASP A 147 -1.23 -0.57 11.94
C ASP A 147 -1.29 0.52 13.00
N TRP A 148 -0.65 1.66 12.78
CA TRP A 148 -0.69 2.81 13.72
C TRP A 148 -0.15 2.48 15.11
N THR A 149 0.79 1.55 15.23
CA THR A 149 1.26 1.01 16.52
C THR A 149 2.42 1.78 17.13
N ALA A 150 3.27 2.42 16.30
CA ALA A 150 4.45 3.12 16.77
C ALA A 150 4.76 4.37 15.94
N ASP A 151 5.42 5.33 16.59
CA ASP A 151 5.85 6.58 15.98
C ASP A 151 7.25 6.49 15.38
N PHE A 152 7.46 7.19 14.28
CA PHE A 152 8.77 7.52 13.74
C PHE A 152 9.07 8.99 13.96
N TYR A 153 10.19 9.29 14.61
CA TYR A 153 10.47 10.63 15.14
C TYR A 153 11.00 11.59 14.08
N MET A 154 10.60 12.85 14.18
CA MET A 154 11.11 13.94 13.36
C MET A 154 12.17 14.74 14.12
N THR A 155 13.06 15.39 13.39
CA THR A 155 14.06 16.33 13.93
C THR A 155 13.58 17.77 13.76
N GLN A 156 13.79 18.61 14.78
CA GLN A 156 13.51 20.03 14.69
C GLN A 156 14.75 20.77 14.16
N ALA A 157 14.59 21.48 13.05
CA ALA A 157 15.60 22.34 12.48
C ALA A 157 15.70 23.69 13.25
N ALA A 158 16.78 24.41 13.02
CA ALA A 158 17.03 25.69 13.68
C ALA A 158 15.98 26.79 13.36
N ASP A 159 15.31 26.68 12.23
CA ASP A 159 14.21 27.57 11.81
C ASP A 159 12.85 27.21 12.42
N GLY A 160 12.81 26.17 13.25
CA GLY A 160 11.61 25.70 13.95
C GLY A 160 10.78 24.67 13.20
N LYS A 161 11.11 24.37 11.96
CA LYS A 161 10.44 23.30 11.19
C LYS A 161 10.85 21.93 11.70
N TRP A 162 9.99 20.96 11.47
CA TRP A 162 10.24 19.55 11.76
C TRP A 162 10.42 18.80 10.46
N PHE A 163 11.40 17.90 10.42
CA PHE A 163 11.68 17.15 9.20
C PHE A 163 12.11 15.72 9.49
N VAL A 164 11.98 14.89 8.49
CA VAL A 164 12.59 13.56 8.37
C VAL A 164 13.04 13.36 6.93
N ASP A 165 14.24 12.82 6.75
CA ASP A 165 14.80 12.51 5.45
C ASP A 165 14.67 11.01 5.14
N ASN A 166 14.36 10.69 3.89
CA ASN A 166 14.35 9.35 3.32
C ASN A 166 13.52 8.33 4.10
N LEU A 167 12.36 8.75 4.58
CA LEU A 167 11.42 7.90 5.32
C LEU A 167 10.58 7.05 4.39
N PHE A 168 10.56 5.73 4.59
CA PHE A 168 9.64 4.86 3.88
C PHE A 168 8.23 4.99 4.43
N VAL A 169 7.27 5.20 3.52
CA VAL A 169 5.84 5.22 3.82
C VAL A 169 5.10 4.43 2.77
N ASP A 170 4.14 3.63 3.19
CA ASP A 170 3.20 2.92 2.32
C ASP A 170 1.77 3.14 2.84
N GLY A 171 1.00 3.95 2.13
CA GLY A 171 -0.39 4.28 2.46
C GLY A 171 -0.56 5.48 3.39
N SER A 172 -1.48 5.36 4.33
CA SER A 172 -1.95 6.47 5.17
C SER A 172 -1.01 6.75 6.34
N CYS A 173 -0.70 8.02 6.59
CA CYS A 173 0.02 8.45 7.79
C CYS A 173 -0.51 9.79 8.33
N LYS A 174 -0.09 10.16 9.52
CA LYS A 174 -0.33 11.47 10.15
C LYS A 174 0.90 11.92 10.92
N LEU A 175 0.98 13.22 11.13
CA LEU A 175 1.87 13.76 12.16
C LEU A 175 1.17 13.72 13.51
N ARG A 176 1.91 13.32 14.54
CA ARG A 176 1.45 13.27 15.92
C ARG A 176 2.44 13.99 16.85
N PHE A 177 1.93 14.85 17.74
CA PHE A 177 2.76 15.55 18.71
C PHE A 177 2.88 14.73 19.99
N ALA A 178 4.09 14.72 20.58
CA ALA A 178 4.39 14.03 21.83
C ALA A 178 3.97 12.54 21.86
N CYS A 179 3.87 11.88 20.71
CA CYS A 179 3.38 10.50 20.57
C CYS A 179 1.97 10.27 21.17
N ASP A 180 1.16 11.32 21.28
CA ASP A 180 -0.14 11.32 21.93
C ASP A 180 -1.19 11.98 21.03
N TRP A 181 -2.33 11.28 20.82
CA TRP A 181 -3.42 11.79 20.00
C TRP A 181 -4.13 13.00 20.63
N ASP A 182 -4.18 13.07 21.97
CA ASP A 182 -4.80 14.16 22.71
C ASP A 182 -3.90 15.39 22.77
N ALA A 183 -2.58 15.22 22.68
CA ALA A 183 -1.63 16.33 22.63
C ALA A 183 -1.64 17.06 21.26
N GLY A 184 -2.15 16.42 20.23
CA GLY A 184 -2.35 17.00 18.92
C GLY A 184 -1.85 16.14 17.76
N ASN A 185 -2.53 16.28 16.64
CA ASN A 185 -2.14 15.64 15.40
C ASN A 185 -2.40 16.57 14.22
N ARG A 186 -1.73 16.28 13.08
CA ARG A 186 -1.92 16.97 11.82
C ARG A 186 -2.07 15.96 10.70
N GLY A 187 -3.00 16.26 9.81
CA GLY A 187 -3.19 15.57 8.55
C GLY A 187 -3.46 16.55 7.43
N GLY A 188 -3.80 16.07 6.25
CA GLY A 188 -4.12 16.93 5.12
C GLY A 188 -4.09 16.17 3.80
N LYS A 189 -4.62 16.80 2.76
CA LYS A 189 -4.67 16.21 1.42
C LYS A 189 -3.34 16.44 0.70
N PHE A 190 -2.55 15.39 0.58
CA PHE A 190 -1.37 15.39 -0.28
C PHE A 190 -1.82 15.50 -1.76
N GLY A 191 -1.18 16.37 -2.52
CA GLY A 191 -1.38 16.51 -3.96
C GLY A 191 -0.17 16.02 -4.74
N ASP A 192 0.84 16.88 -4.86
CA ASP A 192 2.05 16.59 -5.62
C ASP A 192 3.32 16.74 -4.76
N LEU A 193 4.41 16.10 -5.19
CA LEU A 193 5.73 16.27 -4.57
C LEU A 193 6.17 17.73 -4.69
N ASP A 194 6.90 18.20 -3.66
CA ASP A 194 7.46 19.55 -3.54
C ASP A 194 6.40 20.68 -3.44
N VAL A 195 5.12 20.33 -3.38
CA VAL A 195 4.02 21.27 -3.19
C VAL A 195 3.53 21.22 -1.74
N ALA A 196 3.62 22.34 -1.04
CA ALA A 196 3.12 22.44 0.32
C ALA A 196 1.59 22.39 0.35
N PHE A 197 1.03 21.67 1.31
CA PHE A 197 -0.41 21.58 1.59
C PHE A 197 -0.69 21.91 3.06
N GLU A 198 -1.93 22.24 3.37
CA GLU A 198 -2.35 22.64 4.71
C GLU A 198 -2.21 21.48 5.71
N ALA A 199 -1.62 21.75 6.86
CA ALA A 199 -1.49 20.84 8.00
C ALA A 199 -2.69 21.02 8.94
N VAL A 200 -3.80 20.36 8.65
CA VAL A 200 -5.07 20.53 9.34
C VAL A 200 -5.05 19.81 10.69
N PRO A 201 -5.35 20.51 11.83
CA PRO A 201 -5.53 19.88 13.12
C PRO A 201 -6.66 18.84 13.09
N GLY A 202 -6.34 17.59 13.44
CA GLY A 202 -7.31 16.50 13.36
C GLY A 202 -7.75 16.12 11.94
N GLY A 203 -7.15 16.73 10.91
CA GLY A 203 -7.51 16.55 9.51
C GLY A 203 -7.37 15.12 8.98
N ASP A 204 -7.71 14.92 7.72
CA ASP A 204 -7.65 13.62 7.05
C ASP A 204 -6.22 13.04 7.03
N ASN A 205 -6.12 11.74 6.82
CA ASN A 205 -4.82 11.08 6.68
C ASN A 205 -4.07 11.60 5.46
N ILE A 206 -2.75 11.76 5.60
CA ILE A 206 -1.87 11.99 4.47
C ILE A 206 -1.68 10.65 3.78
N ASN A 207 -2.08 10.53 2.53
CA ASN A 207 -1.97 9.28 1.78
C ASN A 207 -0.79 9.37 0.82
N LEU A 208 0.21 8.52 1.04
CA LEU A 208 1.42 8.44 0.23
C LEU A 208 1.53 7.06 -0.39
N TYR A 209 2.07 7.00 -1.59
CA TYR A 209 2.37 5.72 -2.24
C TYR A 209 3.58 5.07 -1.59
N LYS A 210 3.71 3.76 -1.77
CA LYS A 210 4.87 2.99 -1.33
C LYS A 210 6.16 3.55 -1.92
N ASN A 211 6.90 4.33 -1.13
CA ASN A 211 8.18 4.92 -1.54
C ASN A 211 8.91 5.56 -0.34
N PHE A 212 10.07 6.16 -0.62
CA PHE A 212 10.85 6.91 0.35
C PHE A 212 10.66 8.41 0.15
N TYR A 213 10.43 9.14 1.23
CA TYR A 213 10.08 10.56 1.21
C TYR A 213 10.90 11.38 2.20
N ASN A 214 11.15 12.62 1.83
CA ASN A 214 11.51 13.68 2.77
C ASN A 214 10.21 14.40 3.16
N ILE A 215 9.94 14.54 4.45
CA ILE A 215 8.73 15.18 4.94
C ILE A 215 9.10 16.33 5.84
N VAL A 216 8.56 17.51 5.56
CA VAL A 216 8.79 18.73 6.34
C VAL A 216 7.46 19.27 6.83
N TYR A 217 7.35 19.49 8.13
CA TYR A 217 6.24 20.21 8.75
C TYR A 217 6.70 21.59 9.22
N ASP A 218 6.05 22.63 8.74
CA ASP A 218 6.24 24.01 9.18
C ASP A 218 5.09 24.42 10.10
N PRO A 219 5.29 24.42 11.43
CA PRO A 219 4.23 24.80 12.37
C PRO A 219 3.87 26.27 12.33
N ALA A 220 4.73 27.16 11.81
CA ALA A 220 4.47 28.59 11.71
C ALA A 220 3.57 28.90 10.50
N ALA A 221 3.75 28.18 9.41
CA ALA A 221 2.92 28.28 8.21
C ALA A 221 1.72 27.33 8.23
N GLU A 222 1.67 26.40 9.19
CA GLU A 222 0.70 25.29 9.25
C GLU A 222 0.65 24.49 7.93
N THR A 223 1.83 24.11 7.40
CA THR A 223 1.94 23.38 6.13
C THR A 223 2.84 22.16 6.26
N ILE A 224 2.54 21.16 5.42
CA ILE A 224 3.36 19.97 5.22
C ILE A 224 3.86 19.97 3.78
N THR A 225 5.15 19.68 3.59
CA THR A 225 5.72 19.44 2.26
C THR A 225 6.30 18.04 2.23
N VAL A 226 5.98 17.29 1.18
CA VAL A 226 6.49 15.95 0.90
C VAL A 226 7.32 16.01 -0.37
N SER A 227 8.57 15.58 -0.30
CA SER A 227 9.50 15.54 -1.43
C SER A 227 10.02 14.11 -1.64
N ALA A 228 10.58 13.82 -2.80
CA ALA A 228 11.27 12.55 -3.03
C ALA A 228 12.47 12.41 -2.08
N GLY A 229 12.58 11.25 -1.40
CA GLY A 229 13.77 10.87 -0.64
C GLY A 229 14.91 10.41 -1.57
N GLU A 230 16.09 10.15 -1.01
CA GLU A 230 17.22 9.67 -1.84
C GLU A 230 16.99 8.23 -2.37
N SER A 231 16.27 7.41 -1.65
CA SER A 231 15.83 6.08 -2.10
C SER A 231 14.51 6.12 -2.88
N TYR A 232 14.02 7.30 -3.24
CA TYR A 232 12.79 7.43 -4.03
C TYR A 232 13.01 6.85 -5.43
N ILE A 233 12.14 5.93 -5.82
CA ILE A 233 12.17 5.32 -7.16
C ILE A 233 11.21 6.10 -8.05
N ASP A 234 11.75 6.91 -8.94
CA ASP A 234 10.98 7.66 -9.92
C ASP A 234 10.33 6.70 -10.93
N GLY A 235 9.00 6.81 -11.09
CA GLY A 235 8.21 5.85 -11.88
C GLY A 235 8.03 4.48 -11.22
N GLY A 236 8.62 4.23 -10.06
CA GLY A 236 8.51 2.99 -9.28
C GLY A 236 7.32 2.94 -8.34
N ARG A 237 6.27 3.72 -8.58
CA ARG A 237 5.00 3.56 -7.87
C ARG A 237 4.44 2.19 -8.22
N GLU A 238 4.63 1.21 -7.35
CA GLU A 238 3.88 -0.02 -7.43
C GLU A 238 2.54 0.18 -6.73
N TYR A 239 1.51 0.34 -7.52
CA TYR A 239 0.14 0.24 -7.05
C TYR A 239 -0.19 -1.23 -6.76
N PRO A 240 -1.24 -1.52 -5.99
CA PRO A 240 -1.70 -2.90 -5.84
C PRO A 240 -1.98 -3.51 -7.21
N THR A 241 -1.74 -4.80 -7.35
CA THR A 241 -2.04 -5.52 -8.60
C THR A 241 -3.50 -5.89 -8.76
N GLU A 242 -4.30 -5.67 -7.70
CA GLU A 242 -5.71 -5.97 -7.63
C GLU A 242 -6.42 -5.03 -6.68
N ILE A 243 -7.64 -4.66 -7.01
CA ILE A 243 -8.59 -3.98 -6.13
C ILE A 243 -9.89 -4.76 -6.02
N GLN A 244 -10.64 -4.53 -4.95
CA GLN A 244 -12.01 -5.01 -4.80
C GLN A 244 -12.97 -3.81 -4.67
N LEU A 245 -14.20 -3.99 -5.12
CA LEU A 245 -15.30 -3.08 -4.81
C LEU A 245 -16.10 -3.72 -3.67
N THR A 246 -15.92 -3.22 -2.45
CA THR A 246 -16.45 -3.85 -1.23
C THR A 246 -17.54 -2.99 -0.61
N GLY A 247 -18.73 -3.54 -0.43
CA GLY A 247 -19.89 -2.82 0.08
C GLY A 247 -21.14 -3.68 0.21
N ASP A 248 -22.31 -3.05 0.35
CA ASP A 248 -23.59 -3.69 0.49
C ASP A 248 -24.43 -3.63 -0.80
N PHE A 249 -23.86 -4.01 -1.93
CA PHE A 249 -24.54 -4.04 -3.23
C PHE A 249 -24.66 -5.47 -3.79
N SER A 250 -25.68 -5.73 -4.56
CA SER A 250 -25.89 -6.99 -5.30
C SER A 250 -25.71 -8.26 -4.44
N GLY A 251 -26.10 -8.18 -3.16
CA GLY A 251 -26.01 -9.29 -2.21
C GLY A 251 -24.70 -9.39 -1.43
N TYR A 252 -23.72 -8.54 -1.69
CA TYR A 252 -22.49 -8.44 -0.89
C TYR A 252 -22.73 -7.76 0.47
N ASN A 253 -21.85 -7.98 1.42
CA ASN A 253 -22.00 -7.47 2.78
C ASN A 253 -20.66 -7.14 3.42
N TRP A 254 -19.95 -6.15 2.88
CA TRP A 254 -18.72 -5.59 3.46
C TRP A 254 -17.61 -6.61 3.79
N VAL A 255 -17.62 -7.77 3.13
CA VAL A 255 -16.59 -8.81 3.27
C VAL A 255 -15.66 -8.74 2.07
N ILE A 256 -14.40 -8.34 2.27
CA ILE A 256 -13.41 -8.16 1.20
C ILE A 256 -13.23 -9.45 0.40
N ALA A 257 -13.12 -10.60 1.08
CA ALA A 257 -12.88 -11.89 0.42
C ALA A 257 -14.03 -12.34 -0.52
N ASP A 258 -15.23 -11.81 -0.33
CA ASP A 258 -16.40 -12.13 -1.15
C ASP A 258 -16.60 -11.11 -2.29
N ALA A 259 -16.00 -9.92 -2.17
CA ALA A 259 -16.19 -8.81 -3.09
C ALA A 259 -15.56 -9.07 -4.47
N PRO A 260 -16.15 -8.56 -5.55
CA PRO A 260 -15.59 -8.73 -6.88
C PRO A 260 -14.22 -8.04 -6.99
N ALA A 261 -13.22 -8.80 -7.45
CA ALA A 261 -11.85 -8.37 -7.59
C ALA A 261 -11.52 -8.01 -9.04
N TYR A 262 -10.72 -6.97 -9.24
CA TYR A 262 -10.33 -6.46 -10.55
C TYR A 262 -8.82 -6.23 -10.60
N ALA A 263 -8.20 -6.68 -11.69
CA ALA A 263 -6.78 -6.42 -11.92
C ALA A 263 -6.51 -4.92 -12.03
N MET A 264 -5.42 -4.48 -11.40
CA MET A 264 -4.90 -3.12 -11.50
C MET A 264 -3.51 -3.15 -12.12
N ASP A 265 -3.26 -2.24 -13.04
CA ASP A 265 -1.90 -2.05 -13.55
C ASP A 265 -1.04 -1.41 -12.46
N LYS A 266 -0.02 -2.14 -12.03
CA LYS A 266 0.82 -1.75 -10.89
C LYS A 266 1.68 -0.50 -11.15
N TYR A 267 1.83 -0.06 -12.39
CA TYR A 267 2.64 1.11 -12.74
C TYR A 267 1.79 2.37 -12.93
N SER A 268 0.63 2.22 -13.54
CA SER A 268 -0.31 3.36 -13.74
C SER A 268 -1.25 3.56 -12.56
N GLY A 269 -1.48 2.52 -11.72
CA GLY A 269 -2.48 2.56 -10.67
C GLY A 269 -3.93 2.60 -11.17
N ILE A 270 -4.16 2.10 -12.39
CA ILE A 270 -5.47 2.10 -13.03
C ILE A 270 -6.05 0.68 -13.04
N ALA A 271 -7.27 0.57 -12.55
CA ALA A 271 -8.13 -0.61 -12.72
C ALA A 271 -9.40 -0.20 -13.46
N THR A 272 -9.83 -1.03 -14.39
CA THR A 272 -11.10 -0.87 -15.11
C THR A 272 -11.90 -2.15 -15.07
N GLY A 273 -13.21 -2.03 -15.20
CA GLY A 273 -14.06 -3.22 -15.24
C GLY A 273 -15.53 -2.90 -15.42
N TYR A 274 -16.30 -3.97 -15.48
CA TYR A 274 -17.75 -3.92 -15.54
C TYR A 274 -18.30 -4.47 -14.24
N VAL A 275 -19.32 -3.85 -13.71
CA VAL A 275 -19.98 -4.26 -12.47
C VAL A 275 -21.46 -3.94 -12.52
N SER A 276 -22.27 -4.78 -11.91
CA SER A 276 -23.68 -4.50 -11.62
C SER A 276 -23.84 -4.20 -10.14
N MET A 277 -24.37 -3.03 -9.82
CA MET A 277 -24.56 -2.54 -8.47
C MET A 277 -26.04 -2.24 -8.22
N CYS A 278 -26.64 -2.94 -7.26
CA CYS A 278 -28.07 -2.79 -6.94
C CYS A 278 -28.29 -2.93 -5.44
N GLY A 279 -29.34 -2.27 -4.94
CA GLY A 279 -29.84 -2.45 -3.58
C GLY A 279 -28.94 -1.89 -2.49
N MET A 280 -28.07 -0.92 -2.79
CA MET A 280 -27.20 -0.28 -1.81
C MET A 280 -27.99 0.46 -0.73
N GLN A 281 -27.65 0.21 0.52
CA GLN A 281 -28.15 0.96 1.66
C GLN A 281 -27.05 1.85 2.27
N TYR A 282 -25.84 1.31 2.36
CA TYR A 282 -24.70 2.00 2.99
C TYR A 282 -23.57 2.28 2.00
N GLY A 283 -23.63 1.74 0.77
CA GLY A 283 -22.68 2.01 -0.29
C GLY A 283 -21.52 1.05 -0.37
N PHE A 284 -20.38 1.52 -0.90
CA PHE A 284 -19.18 0.71 -1.10
C PHE A 284 -17.90 1.56 -1.00
N LYS A 285 -16.78 0.87 -0.89
CA LYS A 285 -15.43 1.43 -0.98
C LYS A 285 -14.59 0.63 -1.97
N VAL A 286 -13.54 1.24 -2.47
CA VAL A 286 -12.45 0.48 -3.08
C VAL A 286 -11.61 -0.10 -1.94
N THR A 287 -11.24 -1.38 -2.05
CA THR A 287 -10.31 -2.02 -1.13
C THR A 287 -9.16 -2.64 -1.91
N HIS A 288 -7.98 -2.68 -1.31
CA HIS A 288 -6.83 -3.38 -1.86
C HIS A 288 -5.98 -3.93 -0.72
N ALA A 289 -5.34 -5.07 -0.92
CA ALA A 289 -4.67 -5.82 0.13
C ALA A 289 -5.56 -6.07 1.37
N GLU A 290 -5.08 -6.79 2.35
CA GLU A 290 -5.81 -7.02 3.59
C GLU A 290 -5.98 -5.68 4.34
N ASN A 291 -7.23 -5.23 4.49
CA ASN A 291 -7.64 -4.07 5.30
C ASN A 291 -7.29 -2.66 4.78
N GLN A 292 -6.92 -2.49 3.52
CA GLN A 292 -6.75 -1.15 2.96
C GLN A 292 -8.09 -0.67 2.37
N TRP A 293 -8.77 0.22 3.08
CA TRP A 293 -10.06 0.77 2.72
C TRP A 293 -9.91 2.18 2.13
N VAL A 294 -10.27 2.35 0.86
CA VAL A 294 -10.21 3.63 0.15
C VAL A 294 -11.62 4.19 0.05
N PRO A 295 -11.97 5.18 0.89
CA PRO A 295 -13.27 5.87 0.80
C PRO A 295 -13.31 6.78 -0.41
N GLY A 296 -14.51 7.18 -0.82
CA GLY A 296 -14.72 8.19 -1.86
C GLY A 296 -15.77 9.20 -1.46
N GLY A 297 -15.50 10.46 -1.73
CA GLY A 297 -16.40 11.58 -1.47
C GLY A 297 -16.52 12.53 -2.65
N ASN A 298 -17.11 13.69 -2.42
CA ASN A 298 -17.21 14.80 -3.39
C ASN A 298 -17.69 14.32 -4.77
N ALA A 299 -18.75 13.50 -4.80
CA ALA A 299 -19.28 12.96 -6.03
C ALA A 299 -19.72 14.08 -7.00
N THR A 300 -19.25 14.03 -8.22
CA THR A 300 -19.70 14.87 -9.33
C THR A 300 -20.31 14.00 -10.42
N THR A 301 -21.44 14.43 -10.99
CA THR A 301 -22.11 13.70 -12.06
C THR A 301 -22.17 14.56 -13.32
N ASP A 302 -21.71 14.00 -14.44
CA ASP A 302 -21.81 14.59 -15.78
C ASP A 302 -22.37 13.53 -16.73
N GLY A 303 -23.59 13.73 -17.19
CA GLY A 303 -24.32 12.71 -17.95
C GLY A 303 -24.46 11.40 -17.17
N ASN A 304 -23.96 10.31 -17.73
CA ASN A 304 -23.97 8.98 -17.12
C ASN A 304 -22.74 8.68 -16.26
N ASP A 305 -21.77 9.61 -16.19
CA ASP A 305 -20.55 9.45 -15.41
C ASP A 305 -20.72 10.03 -14.02
N THR A 306 -20.44 9.24 -13.00
CA THR A 306 -20.29 9.69 -11.62
C THR A 306 -18.83 9.50 -11.19
N THR A 307 -18.17 10.61 -10.84
CA THR A 307 -16.77 10.60 -10.39
C THR A 307 -16.69 10.95 -8.91
N PHE A 308 -15.96 10.14 -8.16
CA PHE A 308 -15.64 10.33 -6.75
C PHE A 308 -14.18 10.73 -6.60
N GLU A 309 -13.89 11.62 -5.66
CA GLU A 309 -12.54 11.83 -5.14
C GLU A 309 -12.23 10.75 -4.11
N LEU A 310 -11.21 9.93 -4.38
CA LEU A 310 -10.77 8.89 -3.46
C LEU A 310 -10.01 9.49 -2.27
N TYR A 311 -9.92 8.71 -1.18
CA TYR A 311 -9.33 9.10 0.10
C TYR A 311 -10.01 10.29 0.78
N THR A 312 -11.22 10.63 0.35
CA THR A 312 -12.06 11.67 0.97
C THR A 312 -13.43 11.10 1.30
N GLY A 313 -14.17 11.77 2.19
CA GLY A 313 -15.54 11.38 2.51
C GLY A 313 -15.63 10.03 3.24
N ASP A 314 -16.67 9.25 2.89
CA ASP A 314 -16.98 7.99 3.56
C ASP A 314 -17.23 6.88 2.53
N ASN A 315 -18.48 6.48 2.33
CA ASN A 315 -18.84 5.44 1.36
C ASN A 315 -19.32 6.07 0.05
N MET A 316 -18.94 5.47 -1.06
CA MET A 316 -19.48 5.82 -2.38
C MET A 316 -20.88 5.24 -2.53
N MET A 317 -21.77 6.01 -3.16
CA MET A 317 -23.13 5.59 -3.44
C MET A 317 -23.44 5.76 -4.93
N LEU A 318 -24.02 4.73 -5.54
CA LEU A 318 -24.51 4.74 -6.93
C LEU A 318 -25.95 4.25 -7.00
N ALA A 319 -26.68 4.67 -8.02
CA ALA A 319 -28.01 4.15 -8.29
C ALA A 319 -27.93 2.71 -8.82
N ASP A 320 -29.05 1.97 -8.73
CA ASP A 320 -29.11 0.64 -9.33
C ASP A 320 -28.79 0.68 -10.83
N GLY A 321 -27.90 -0.21 -11.29
CA GLY A 321 -27.48 -0.23 -12.69
C GLY A 321 -26.29 -1.13 -12.98
N GLY A 322 -25.98 -1.25 -14.25
CA GLY A 322 -24.71 -1.76 -14.76
C GLY A 322 -23.76 -0.60 -15.04
N TYR A 323 -22.51 -0.79 -14.75
CA TYR A 323 -21.47 0.24 -14.87
C TYR A 323 -20.21 -0.28 -15.55
N TYR A 324 -19.58 0.58 -16.34
CA TYR A 324 -18.14 0.51 -16.58
C TYR A 324 -17.45 1.47 -15.63
N PHE A 325 -16.38 1.04 -15.01
CA PHE A 325 -15.66 1.91 -14.08
C PHE A 325 -14.17 2.02 -14.40
N THR A 326 -13.61 3.13 -13.97
CA THR A 326 -12.17 3.37 -13.89
C THR A 326 -11.83 3.84 -12.48
N VAL A 327 -11.03 3.06 -11.76
CA VAL A 327 -10.38 3.48 -10.52
C VAL A 327 -8.95 3.87 -10.86
N ASN A 328 -8.59 5.11 -10.60
CA ASN A 328 -7.26 5.66 -10.80
C ASN A 328 -6.69 6.12 -9.45
N LEU A 329 -5.88 5.26 -8.82
CA LEU A 329 -5.26 5.59 -7.53
C LEU A 329 -4.20 6.69 -7.67
N ALA A 330 -3.58 6.85 -8.85
CA ALA A 330 -2.62 7.91 -9.11
C ALA A 330 -3.27 9.30 -9.07
N GLU A 331 -4.43 9.42 -9.69
CA GLU A 331 -5.21 10.67 -9.70
C GLU A 331 -6.17 10.78 -8.52
N GLN A 332 -6.23 9.73 -7.67
CA GLN A 332 -7.15 9.64 -6.54
C GLN A 332 -8.62 9.83 -6.96
N LYS A 333 -9.02 9.18 -8.06
CA LYS A 333 -10.37 9.26 -8.62
C LYS A 333 -10.94 7.89 -8.92
N ALA A 334 -12.26 7.77 -8.77
CA ALA A 334 -13.01 6.64 -9.28
C ALA A 334 -14.20 7.16 -10.10
N THR A 335 -14.27 6.79 -11.38
CA THR A 335 -15.36 7.18 -12.28
C THR A 335 -16.17 5.95 -12.65
N PHE A 336 -17.48 6.07 -12.57
CA PHE A 336 -18.46 5.03 -12.90
C PHE A 336 -19.39 5.55 -13.98
N HIS A 337 -19.31 4.97 -15.16
CA HIS A 337 -20.23 5.24 -16.27
C HIS A 337 -21.43 4.29 -16.19
N LYS A 338 -22.61 4.83 -15.94
CA LYS A 338 -23.84 4.03 -15.88
C LYS A 338 -24.35 3.75 -17.27
N PHE A 339 -24.65 2.51 -17.60
CA PHE A 339 -25.24 2.15 -18.88
C PHE A 339 -26.75 2.45 -18.91
N ASP A 340 -27.19 3.10 -19.98
CA ASP A 340 -28.60 3.29 -20.28
C ASP A 340 -29.23 2.00 -20.82
N THR A 341 -28.47 1.22 -21.61
CA THR A 341 -28.93 -0.02 -22.21
C THR A 341 -27.86 -1.10 -22.16
N VAL A 342 -28.31 -2.32 -21.91
CA VAL A 342 -27.51 -3.55 -22.01
C VAL A 342 -28.21 -4.48 -22.99
N GLY A 343 -27.49 -4.97 -24.01
CA GLY A 343 -28.09 -5.79 -25.05
C GLY A 343 -27.16 -6.86 -25.59
N ILE A 344 -27.75 -7.81 -26.31
CA ILE A 344 -27.02 -8.81 -27.10
C ILE A 344 -27.21 -8.52 -28.59
N ILE A 345 -26.14 -8.67 -29.36
CA ILE A 345 -26.10 -8.41 -30.78
C ILE A 345 -25.24 -9.46 -31.48
N GLY A 346 -25.60 -9.85 -32.68
CA GLY A 346 -24.85 -10.83 -33.45
C GLY A 346 -25.66 -11.57 -34.49
N SER A 347 -25.00 -12.36 -35.33
CA SER A 347 -25.67 -13.11 -36.41
C SER A 347 -26.70 -14.10 -35.91
N ALA A 348 -26.64 -14.49 -34.64
CA ALA A 348 -27.59 -15.41 -34.03
C ALA A 348 -28.89 -14.69 -33.54
N THR A 349 -28.87 -13.37 -33.33
CA THR A 349 -30.01 -12.59 -32.85
C THR A 349 -30.94 -12.19 -33.99
N GLU A 350 -32.22 -11.92 -33.70
CA GLU A 350 -33.21 -11.47 -34.70
C GLU A 350 -32.76 -10.18 -35.44
N GLY A 351 -32.14 -9.24 -34.70
CA GLY A 351 -31.64 -8.00 -35.27
C GLY A 351 -30.30 -8.12 -35.99
N GLY A 352 -29.67 -9.29 -36.00
CA GLY A 352 -28.34 -9.50 -36.55
C GLY A 352 -27.31 -8.57 -35.90
N TRP A 353 -26.42 -7.99 -36.69
CA TRP A 353 -25.44 -6.97 -36.27
C TRP A 353 -26.01 -5.53 -36.37
N ALA A 354 -27.30 -5.36 -36.68
CA ALA A 354 -27.91 -4.05 -36.91
C ALA A 354 -28.61 -3.46 -35.67
N SER A 355 -29.19 -4.31 -34.82
CA SER A 355 -29.91 -3.86 -33.62
C SER A 355 -29.77 -4.84 -32.46
N ASP A 356 -29.75 -4.31 -31.24
CA ASP A 356 -29.66 -5.09 -30.03
C ASP A 356 -30.97 -5.72 -29.61
N THR A 357 -30.91 -6.91 -29.04
CA THR A 357 -31.94 -7.48 -28.19
C THR A 357 -31.62 -7.08 -26.75
N LEU A 358 -32.43 -6.21 -26.15
CA LEU A 358 -32.16 -5.64 -24.84
C LEU A 358 -32.39 -6.65 -23.71
N LEU A 359 -31.55 -6.55 -22.69
CA LEU A 359 -31.69 -7.23 -21.41
C LEU A 359 -32.26 -6.25 -20.37
N THR A 360 -33.04 -6.80 -19.45
CA THR A 360 -33.67 -6.06 -18.36
C THR A 360 -32.94 -6.37 -17.06
N LEU A 361 -32.59 -5.31 -16.28
CA LEU A 361 -32.02 -5.43 -14.95
C LEU A 361 -33.09 -5.89 -13.95
N ASP A 362 -32.78 -6.91 -13.17
CA ASP A 362 -33.50 -7.23 -11.94
C ASP A 362 -32.78 -6.56 -10.75
N PRO A 363 -33.34 -5.50 -10.15
CA PRO A 363 -32.67 -4.76 -9.07
C PRO A 363 -32.55 -5.57 -7.76
N ALA A 364 -33.30 -6.68 -7.62
CA ALA A 364 -33.20 -7.54 -6.45
C ALA A 364 -31.96 -8.45 -6.49
N THR A 365 -31.50 -8.79 -7.69
CA THR A 365 -30.36 -9.71 -7.89
C THR A 365 -29.17 -9.05 -8.55
N GLY A 366 -29.34 -7.91 -9.23
CA GLY A 366 -28.29 -7.25 -10.03
C GLY A 366 -28.03 -7.94 -11.37
N LEU A 367 -28.85 -8.92 -11.75
CA LEU A 367 -28.70 -9.67 -13.01
C LEU A 367 -29.44 -8.98 -14.15
N PHE A 368 -28.86 -9.04 -15.35
CA PHE A 368 -29.53 -8.61 -16.57
C PHE A 368 -30.03 -9.84 -17.34
N SER A 369 -31.30 -9.85 -17.75
CA SER A 369 -31.84 -10.99 -18.44
C SER A 369 -32.84 -10.64 -19.54
N THR A 370 -33.00 -11.56 -20.51
CA THR A 370 -34.09 -11.55 -21.52
C THR A 370 -34.34 -12.96 -21.99
N THR A 371 -35.55 -13.20 -22.55
CA THR A 371 -35.82 -14.43 -23.27
C THR A 371 -35.86 -14.14 -24.76
N THR A 372 -35.04 -14.82 -25.53
CA THR A 372 -34.92 -14.63 -26.98
C THR A 372 -34.75 -15.96 -27.72
N THR A 373 -35.01 -15.94 -29.02
CA THR A 373 -34.74 -17.08 -29.91
C THR A 373 -33.52 -16.77 -30.76
N PHE A 374 -32.50 -17.61 -30.65
CA PHE A 374 -31.31 -17.55 -31.49
C PHE A 374 -31.46 -18.44 -32.72
N ALA A 375 -30.90 -18.01 -33.83
CA ALA A 375 -30.47 -18.87 -34.92
C ALA A 375 -29.08 -19.46 -34.61
N ASP A 376 -28.64 -20.45 -35.39
CA ASP A 376 -27.21 -20.85 -35.33
C ASP A 376 -26.32 -19.69 -35.76
N GLY A 377 -25.35 -19.34 -34.93
CA GLY A 377 -24.49 -18.18 -35.17
C GLY A 377 -23.70 -17.74 -33.97
N VAL A 378 -23.44 -16.45 -33.91
CA VAL A 378 -22.64 -15.84 -32.82
C VAL A 378 -23.35 -14.61 -32.27
N PHE A 379 -22.99 -14.27 -31.03
CA PHE A 379 -23.44 -13.03 -30.38
C PHE A 379 -22.35 -12.45 -29.50
N LYS A 380 -22.52 -11.19 -29.13
CA LYS A 380 -21.77 -10.44 -28.09
C LYS A 380 -22.75 -9.70 -27.20
N VAL A 381 -22.29 -9.31 -26.03
CA VAL A 381 -22.98 -8.31 -25.20
C VAL A 381 -22.39 -6.94 -25.53
N ARG A 382 -23.23 -5.93 -25.72
CA ARG A 382 -22.77 -4.55 -25.82
C ARG A 382 -23.63 -3.59 -25.01
N PHE A 383 -23.09 -2.43 -24.77
CA PHE A 383 -23.67 -1.43 -23.91
C PHE A 383 -23.94 -0.15 -24.71
N ASP A 384 -25.07 0.50 -24.43
CA ASP A 384 -25.51 1.76 -25.04
C ASP A 384 -25.52 1.76 -26.57
N GLY A 385 -25.67 0.59 -27.17
CA GLY A 385 -25.66 0.41 -28.61
C GLY A 385 -24.32 0.73 -29.30
N GLY A 386 -23.27 1.01 -28.52
CA GLY A 386 -21.93 1.31 -29.00
C GLY A 386 -20.97 0.13 -28.98
N TRP A 387 -19.82 0.27 -29.64
CA TRP A 387 -18.78 -0.75 -29.64
C TRP A 387 -17.62 -0.43 -28.67
N ASP A 388 -17.60 0.77 -28.08
CA ASP A 388 -16.59 1.14 -27.11
C ASP A 388 -16.66 0.27 -25.85
N ASN A 389 -17.87 -0.10 -25.46
CA ASN A 389 -18.12 -1.03 -24.36
C ASN A 389 -18.86 -2.27 -24.87
N ASN A 390 -18.15 -3.39 -24.94
CA ASN A 390 -18.70 -4.68 -25.30
C ASN A 390 -17.98 -5.83 -24.60
N LEU A 391 -18.69 -6.96 -24.44
CA LEU A 391 -18.16 -8.18 -23.85
C LEU A 391 -18.33 -9.35 -24.83
N GLY A 392 -17.31 -10.18 -24.87
CA GLY A 392 -17.27 -11.45 -25.59
C GLY A 392 -16.34 -12.42 -24.88
N GLY A 393 -15.93 -13.51 -25.54
CA GLY A 393 -15.04 -14.53 -24.99
C GLY A 393 -15.76 -15.86 -24.78
N SER A 394 -15.83 -16.39 -23.57
CA SER A 394 -16.59 -17.58 -23.24
C SER A 394 -17.75 -17.26 -22.29
N LEU A 395 -18.75 -18.14 -22.22
CA LEU A 395 -19.92 -17.92 -21.36
C LEU A 395 -19.59 -17.83 -19.87
N ASP A 396 -18.51 -18.45 -19.45
CA ASP A 396 -18.02 -18.49 -18.07
C ASP A 396 -16.93 -17.45 -17.78
N ASN A 397 -16.45 -16.73 -18.80
CA ASN A 397 -15.45 -15.66 -18.68
C ASN A 397 -15.61 -14.65 -19.82
N MET A 398 -16.49 -13.67 -19.59
CA MET A 398 -16.71 -12.57 -20.52
C MET A 398 -15.67 -11.48 -20.30
N VAL A 399 -15.02 -11.04 -21.37
CA VAL A 399 -13.98 -10.01 -21.31
C VAL A 399 -14.28 -8.85 -22.27
N HIS A 400 -13.79 -7.67 -21.94
CA HIS A 400 -13.85 -6.49 -22.80
C HIS A 400 -13.23 -6.78 -24.17
N ASN A 401 -13.94 -6.44 -25.25
CA ASN A 401 -13.55 -6.73 -26.62
C ASN A 401 -13.23 -8.21 -26.92
N GLY A 402 -13.74 -9.16 -26.11
CA GLY A 402 -13.56 -10.59 -26.30
C GLY A 402 -14.12 -11.08 -27.64
N SER A 403 -13.78 -12.31 -28.04
CA SER A 403 -14.26 -12.94 -29.27
C SER A 403 -15.78 -13.15 -29.25
N ASP A 404 -16.37 -13.29 -30.41
CA ASP A 404 -17.79 -13.63 -30.56
C ASP A 404 -18.10 -15.00 -29.92
N ILE A 405 -19.27 -15.12 -29.29
CA ILE A 405 -19.72 -16.33 -28.60
C ILE A 405 -20.64 -17.12 -29.52
N THR A 406 -20.26 -18.36 -29.78
CA THR A 406 -21.11 -19.27 -30.62
C THR A 406 -22.31 -19.77 -29.82
N VAL A 407 -23.47 -19.77 -30.47
CA VAL A 407 -24.73 -20.34 -29.91
C VAL A 407 -25.47 -21.17 -30.96
N GLU A 408 -26.09 -22.25 -30.53
CA GLU A 408 -26.96 -23.06 -31.35
C GLU A 408 -28.41 -22.48 -31.38
N ALA A 409 -29.11 -22.76 -32.47
CA ALA A 409 -30.52 -22.35 -32.61
C ALA A 409 -31.39 -22.86 -31.46
N GLY A 410 -32.26 -22.00 -30.98
CA GLY A 410 -33.21 -22.33 -29.89
C GLY A 410 -33.68 -21.10 -29.15
N THR A 411 -34.71 -21.29 -28.32
CA THR A 411 -35.18 -20.25 -27.42
C THR A 411 -34.46 -20.38 -26.06
N TYR A 412 -33.91 -19.31 -25.60
CA TYR A 412 -33.10 -19.25 -24.36
C TYR A 412 -33.54 -18.08 -23.50
N GLU A 413 -33.49 -18.30 -22.21
CA GLU A 413 -33.32 -17.21 -21.26
C GLU A 413 -31.81 -16.93 -21.15
N VAL A 414 -31.44 -15.74 -21.53
CA VAL A 414 -30.08 -15.22 -21.47
C VAL A 414 -29.95 -14.44 -20.17
N VAL A 415 -29.00 -14.82 -19.33
CA VAL A 415 -28.72 -14.13 -18.05
C VAL A 415 -27.25 -13.67 -18.02
N LEU A 416 -27.04 -12.36 -17.99
CA LEU A 416 -25.73 -11.75 -17.82
C LEU A 416 -25.53 -11.42 -16.33
N ASP A 417 -24.44 -11.92 -15.75
CA ASP A 417 -24.05 -11.68 -14.37
C ASP A 417 -22.74 -10.88 -14.33
N MET A 418 -22.85 -9.58 -14.02
CA MET A 418 -21.74 -8.66 -13.76
C MET A 418 -21.62 -8.32 -12.26
N THR A 419 -22.32 -9.04 -11.39
CA THR A 419 -22.21 -8.82 -9.94
C THR A 419 -20.91 -9.38 -9.39
N LYS A 420 -20.25 -10.29 -10.09
CA LYS A 420 -19.03 -11.02 -9.69
C LYS A 420 -17.98 -11.05 -10.79
N GLN A 421 -16.81 -11.55 -10.46
CA GLN A 421 -15.75 -11.88 -11.40
C GLN A 421 -15.42 -13.39 -11.35
N PRO A 422 -15.18 -14.02 -12.49
CA PRO A 422 -15.36 -13.47 -13.85
C PRO A 422 -16.84 -13.19 -14.18
N ILE A 423 -17.06 -12.24 -15.10
CA ILE A 423 -18.39 -11.97 -15.67
C ILE A 423 -18.86 -13.17 -16.46
N THR A 424 -20.14 -13.54 -16.32
CA THR A 424 -20.68 -14.74 -16.98
C THR A 424 -21.98 -14.45 -17.73
N VAL A 425 -22.22 -15.25 -18.78
CA VAL A 425 -23.54 -15.34 -19.42
C VAL A 425 -24.04 -16.77 -19.29
N THR A 426 -25.26 -16.94 -18.79
CA THR A 426 -25.92 -18.24 -18.73
C THR A 426 -27.00 -18.30 -19.79
N LEU A 427 -27.04 -19.40 -20.56
CA LEU A 427 -28.05 -19.69 -21.56
C LEU A 427 -28.93 -20.88 -21.10
N ASN A 428 -30.12 -20.57 -20.57
CA ASN A 428 -31.09 -21.56 -20.12
C ASN A 428 -32.06 -21.88 -21.26
N LYS A 429 -31.92 -23.03 -21.91
CA LYS A 429 -32.79 -23.44 -23.02
C LYS A 429 -34.21 -23.68 -22.48
N LYS A 430 -35.20 -23.07 -23.15
CA LYS A 430 -36.61 -23.16 -22.79
C LYS A 430 -37.30 -24.27 -23.57
#